data_fbfc8668733cec3ec22244428234ab29
#
_entry.id   fbfc8668733cec3ec22244428234ab29
#
_cell.length_a   1.000
_cell.length_b   1.000
_cell.length_c   1.000
_cell.angle_alpha   90.00
_cell.angle_beta   90.00
_cell.angle_gamma   90.00
#
_symmetry.space_group_name_H-M   'P 1'
#
loop_
_entity.id
_entity.type
_entity.pdbx_description
1 polymer ?
#
loop_
_entity_poly.entity_id
_entity_poly.type
_entity_poly.pdbx_seq_one_letter_code
_entity_poly.pdbx_strand_id
1 'polypeptide(L)'
;MTYPPSSDVTALVLLGHGSRDPLWRGPIENLADRIKRLAPDQTVRCAYLEWSEPDLTAAVKELISLGHTRIRLFPLFLGMGKHAREDLPELVQNLRDHHPSLELHVLPSAGEQPQVLDLLAQVALQRPTS
;
A
#
# COMPACT_ATOMS: atom_id res chain seq x y z
N MET A 1 14.49 -0.45 14.99
CA MET A 1 13.68 -1.67 15.19
C MET A 1 13.71 -2.50 13.93
N THR A 2 14.08 -3.73 14.05
CA THR A 2 14.08 -4.67 12.94
C THR A 2 12.90 -5.62 13.10
N TYR A 3 12.30 -5.98 11.99
CA TYR A 3 11.20 -6.93 11.98
C TYR A 3 11.76 -8.33 11.73
N PRO A 4 11.23 -9.36 12.42
CA PRO A 4 11.68 -10.71 12.17
C PRO A 4 11.37 -11.12 10.75
N PRO A 5 12.18 -11.99 10.13
CA PRO A 5 11.85 -12.52 8.82
C PRO A 5 10.50 -13.24 8.90
N SER A 6 9.64 -12.97 7.93
CA SER A 6 8.34 -13.63 7.84
C SER A 6 8.54 -15.04 7.30
N SER A 7 7.95 -16.02 7.98
CA SER A 7 7.87 -17.39 7.44
C SER A 7 6.78 -17.47 6.35
N ASP A 8 5.96 -16.44 6.23
CA ASP A 8 4.90 -16.35 5.23
C ASP A 8 5.39 -15.72 3.94
N VAL A 9 4.89 -16.23 2.82
CA VAL A 9 5.13 -15.65 1.50
C VAL A 9 4.10 -14.55 1.24
N THR A 10 3.95 -13.65 2.20
CA THR A 10 3.01 -12.52 2.11
C THR A 10 3.69 -11.34 1.44
N ALA A 11 3.08 -10.84 0.38
CA ALA A 11 3.53 -9.64 -0.28
C ALA A 11 2.76 -8.43 0.25
N LEU A 12 3.37 -7.26 0.16
CA LEU A 12 2.79 -6.00 0.57
C LEU A 12 2.59 -5.12 -0.65
N VAL A 13 1.39 -4.58 -0.82
CA VAL A 13 1.09 -3.59 -1.86
C VAL A 13 0.74 -2.27 -1.17
N LEU A 14 1.49 -1.22 -1.50
CA LEU A 14 1.21 0.14 -1.10
C LEU A 14 0.35 0.76 -2.20
N LEU A 15 -0.84 1.21 -1.85
CA LEU A 15 -1.79 1.75 -2.82
C LEU A 15 -1.87 3.26 -2.72
N GLY A 16 -1.53 3.95 -3.80
CA GLY A 16 -1.73 5.39 -3.93
C GLY A 16 -2.88 5.69 -4.88
N HIS A 17 -3.35 6.92 -4.87
CA HIS A 17 -4.42 7.35 -5.77
C HIS A 17 -3.97 7.33 -7.23
N GLY A 18 -2.79 7.86 -7.48
CA GLY A 18 -2.26 8.05 -8.82
C GLY A 18 -2.28 9.51 -9.25
N SER A 19 -1.42 9.85 -10.18
CA SER A 19 -1.30 11.20 -10.73
C SER A 19 -0.62 11.14 -12.08
N ARG A 20 -0.94 12.12 -12.94
CA ARG A 20 -0.24 12.31 -14.21
C ARG A 20 1.15 12.91 -14.05
N ASP A 21 1.43 13.47 -12.86
CA ASP A 21 2.73 14.06 -12.54
C ASP A 21 3.70 12.94 -12.12
N PRO A 22 4.79 12.70 -12.88
CA PRO A 22 5.74 11.62 -12.53
C PRO A 22 6.41 11.83 -11.18
N LEU A 23 6.52 13.06 -10.69
CA LEU A 23 7.15 13.34 -9.40
C LEU A 23 6.24 13.00 -8.20
N TRP A 24 4.94 12.87 -8.44
CA TRP A 24 3.94 12.62 -7.40
C TRP A 24 4.21 11.29 -6.67
N ARG A 25 4.75 10.30 -7.34
CA ARG A 25 4.96 8.97 -6.76
C ARG A 25 6.17 8.87 -5.84
N GLY A 26 7.01 9.92 -5.78
CA GLY A 26 8.21 9.92 -4.94
C GLY A 26 7.98 9.49 -3.50
N PRO A 27 7.03 10.09 -2.76
CA PRO A 27 6.79 9.70 -1.37
C PRO A 27 6.38 8.24 -1.16
N ILE A 28 5.55 7.69 -2.04
CA ILE A 28 5.14 6.28 -1.90
C ILE A 28 6.31 5.34 -2.21
N GLU A 29 7.13 5.67 -3.20
CA GLU A 29 8.33 4.90 -3.51
C GLU A 29 9.36 4.99 -2.39
N ASN A 30 9.50 6.15 -1.76
CA ASN A 30 10.37 6.32 -0.59
C ASN A 30 9.90 5.46 0.58
N LEU A 31 8.60 5.35 0.79
CA LEU A 31 8.06 4.47 1.81
C LEU A 31 8.38 3.00 1.51
N ALA A 32 8.23 2.59 0.26
CA ALA A 32 8.60 1.23 -0.16
C ALA A 32 10.07 0.93 0.13
N ASP A 33 10.96 1.89 -0.16
CA ASP A 33 12.39 1.74 0.12
C ASP A 33 12.68 1.60 1.61
N ARG A 34 11.99 2.37 2.46
CA ARG A 34 12.13 2.27 3.92
C ARG A 34 11.67 0.91 4.44
N ILE A 35 10.58 0.39 3.90
CA ILE A 35 10.09 -0.93 4.26
C ILE A 35 11.11 -2.00 3.91
N LYS A 36 11.71 -1.92 2.72
CA LYS A 36 12.75 -2.87 2.30
C LYS A 36 13.97 -2.84 3.20
N ARG A 37 14.34 -1.66 3.73
CA ARG A 37 15.44 -1.56 4.68
C ARG A 37 15.11 -2.17 6.03
N LEU A 38 13.86 -1.98 6.49
CA LEU A 38 13.40 -2.54 7.77
C LEU A 38 13.19 -4.04 7.70
N ALA A 39 12.73 -4.53 6.57
CA ALA A 39 12.41 -5.94 6.35
C ALA A 39 12.91 -6.36 4.96
N PRO A 40 14.22 -6.69 4.83
CA PRO A 40 14.80 -6.99 3.51
C PRO A 40 14.14 -8.16 2.77
N ASP A 41 13.54 -9.09 3.50
CA ASP A 41 12.85 -10.25 2.89
C ASP A 41 11.43 -9.95 2.45
N GLN A 42 10.91 -8.77 2.77
CA GLN A 42 9.54 -8.40 2.45
C GLN A 42 9.43 -7.98 0.98
N THR A 43 8.56 -8.64 0.24
CA THR A 43 8.21 -8.19 -1.12
C THR A 43 7.23 -7.04 -1.01
N VAL A 44 7.59 -5.91 -1.62
CA VAL A 44 6.78 -4.68 -1.62
C VAL A 44 6.59 -4.20 -3.05
N ARG A 45 5.37 -3.80 -3.36
CA ARG A 45 5.05 -3.16 -4.65
C ARG A 45 4.22 -1.91 -4.39
N CYS A 46 4.42 -0.89 -5.23
CA CYS A 46 3.54 0.27 -5.27
C CYS A 46 2.54 0.06 -6.39
N ALA A 47 1.28 0.39 -6.13
CA ALA A 47 0.21 0.33 -7.12
C ALA A 47 -0.68 1.57 -6.99
N TYR A 48 -1.48 1.83 -8.01
CA TYR A 48 -2.24 3.07 -8.10
C TYR A 48 -3.65 2.79 -8.59
N LEU A 49 -4.60 3.64 -8.17
CA LEU A 49 -5.99 3.52 -8.60
C LEU A 49 -6.17 4.00 -10.04
N GLU A 50 -5.48 5.09 -10.40
CA GLU A 50 -5.59 5.68 -11.74
C GLU A 50 -4.34 6.48 -12.09
N TRP A 51 -4.18 6.85 -13.35
CA TRP A 51 -3.16 7.75 -13.92
C TRP A 51 -1.72 7.26 -13.86
N SER A 52 -1.38 6.34 -13.00
CA SER A 52 -0.02 5.82 -12.82
C SER A 52 -0.01 4.31 -12.94
N GLU A 53 1.11 3.76 -13.37
CA GLU A 53 1.29 2.31 -13.49
C GLU A 53 2.30 1.82 -12.45
N PRO A 54 2.12 0.58 -11.96
CA PRO A 54 1.05 -0.34 -12.30
C PRO A 54 -0.26 -0.01 -11.57
N ASP A 55 -1.39 -0.37 -12.15
CA ASP A 55 -2.65 -0.35 -11.42
C ASP A 55 -2.70 -1.54 -10.45
N LEU A 56 -3.69 -1.55 -9.56
CA LEU A 56 -3.78 -2.59 -8.54
C LEU A 56 -3.92 -3.98 -9.13
N THR A 57 -4.73 -4.12 -10.17
CA THR A 57 -4.94 -5.41 -10.83
C THR A 57 -3.64 -5.97 -11.40
N ALA A 58 -2.86 -5.13 -12.08
CA ALA A 58 -1.58 -5.53 -12.67
C ALA A 58 -0.56 -5.93 -11.58
N ALA A 59 -0.49 -5.16 -10.49
CA ALA A 59 0.42 -5.46 -9.39
C ALA A 59 0.07 -6.80 -8.73
N VAL A 60 -1.21 -7.06 -8.50
CA VAL A 60 -1.66 -8.33 -7.90
C VAL A 60 -1.34 -9.50 -8.83
N LYS A 61 -1.61 -9.36 -10.12
CA LYS A 61 -1.29 -10.42 -11.10
C LYS A 61 0.19 -10.74 -11.13
N GLU A 62 1.04 -9.72 -11.09
CA GLU A 62 2.50 -9.92 -11.04
C GLU A 62 2.89 -10.73 -9.81
N LEU A 63 2.38 -10.34 -8.64
CA LEU A 63 2.72 -11.02 -7.40
C LEU A 63 2.25 -12.48 -7.39
N ILE A 64 1.07 -12.75 -7.93
CA ILE A 64 0.58 -14.11 -8.07
C ILE A 64 1.49 -14.92 -9.00
N SER A 65 1.94 -14.33 -10.10
CA SER A 65 2.86 -15.00 -11.03
C SER A 65 4.20 -15.33 -10.39
N LEU A 66 4.61 -14.58 -9.36
CA LEU A 66 5.82 -14.83 -8.60
C LEU A 66 5.63 -15.85 -7.47
N GLY A 67 4.44 -16.39 -7.32
CA GLY A 67 4.15 -17.43 -6.34
C GLY A 67 3.55 -16.95 -5.02
N HIS A 68 3.21 -15.67 -4.91
CA HIS A 68 2.58 -15.15 -3.70
C HIS A 68 1.12 -15.56 -3.63
N THR A 69 0.70 -16.09 -2.48
CA THR A 69 -0.67 -16.51 -2.22
C THR A 69 -1.38 -15.60 -1.23
N ARG A 70 -0.63 -14.74 -0.56
CA ARG A 70 -1.14 -13.79 0.44
C ARG A 70 -0.64 -12.41 0.10
N ILE A 71 -1.56 -11.45 0.05
CA ILE A 71 -1.25 -10.05 -0.23
C ILE A 71 -1.91 -9.20 0.84
N ARG A 72 -1.13 -8.30 1.42
CA ARG A 72 -1.60 -7.28 2.34
C ARG A 72 -1.61 -5.96 1.59
N LEU A 73 -2.76 -5.34 1.50
CA LEU A 73 -2.96 -4.09 0.77
C LEU A 73 -3.09 -2.93 1.75
N PHE A 74 -2.20 -1.96 1.63
CA PHE A 74 -2.20 -0.78 2.49
C PHE A 74 -2.55 0.47 1.69
N PRO A 75 -3.78 0.98 1.80
CA PRO A 75 -4.16 2.22 1.13
C PRO A 75 -3.55 3.43 1.85
N LEU A 76 -2.80 4.24 1.10
CA LEU A 76 -2.09 5.40 1.64
C LEU A 76 -2.90 6.69 1.46
N PHE A 77 -4.09 6.71 2.05
CA PHE A 77 -4.97 7.87 1.98
C PHE A 77 -5.18 8.44 3.39
N LEU A 78 -5.07 9.75 3.54
CA LEU A 78 -5.52 10.41 4.76
C LEU A 78 -7.04 10.43 4.80
N GLY A 79 -7.67 10.77 3.70
CA GLY A 79 -9.10 10.63 3.51
C GLY A 79 -9.36 10.03 2.15
N MET A 80 -10.50 9.38 2.00
CA MET A 80 -10.92 8.82 0.73
C MET A 80 -12.12 9.61 0.19
N GLY A 81 -12.00 10.07 -1.06
CA GLY A 81 -13.12 10.65 -1.76
C GLY A 81 -14.19 9.59 -2.04
N LYS A 82 -15.38 10.05 -2.44
CA LYS A 82 -16.53 9.18 -2.67
C LYS A 82 -16.21 8.06 -3.67
N HIS A 83 -15.57 8.40 -4.79
CA HIS A 83 -15.26 7.42 -5.84
C HIS A 83 -14.32 6.33 -5.33
N ALA A 84 -13.26 6.70 -4.63
CA ALA A 84 -12.32 5.71 -4.09
C ALA A 84 -12.99 4.81 -3.04
N ARG A 85 -13.87 5.37 -2.20
CA ARG A 85 -14.60 4.58 -1.19
C ARG A 85 -15.54 3.57 -1.80
N GLU A 86 -16.09 3.87 -2.98
CA GLU A 86 -16.98 2.98 -3.70
C GLU A 86 -16.23 2.00 -4.58
N ASP A 87 -15.20 2.48 -5.29
CA ASP A 87 -14.48 1.71 -6.28
C ASP A 87 -13.52 0.68 -5.67
N LEU A 88 -12.87 1.02 -4.55
CA LEU A 88 -11.88 0.12 -3.96
C LEU A 88 -12.48 -1.19 -3.47
N PRO A 89 -13.61 -1.21 -2.73
CA PRO A 89 -14.22 -2.48 -2.34
C PRO A 89 -14.63 -3.34 -3.53
N GLU A 90 -15.15 -2.73 -4.59
CA GLU A 90 -15.54 -3.43 -5.80
C GLU A 90 -14.32 -4.04 -6.50
N LEU A 91 -13.25 -3.27 -6.62
CA LEU A 91 -12.00 -3.72 -7.22
C LEU A 91 -11.40 -4.90 -6.42
N VAL A 92 -11.42 -4.80 -5.10
CA VAL A 92 -10.94 -5.88 -4.22
C VAL A 92 -11.79 -7.13 -4.39
N GLN A 93 -13.11 -6.98 -4.46
CA GLN A 93 -14.01 -8.13 -4.65
C GLN A 93 -13.76 -8.80 -6.01
N ASN A 94 -13.58 -8.01 -7.06
CA ASN A 94 -13.25 -8.54 -8.38
C ASN A 94 -11.94 -9.33 -8.37
N LEU A 95 -10.94 -8.85 -7.65
CA LEU A 95 -9.66 -9.56 -7.52
C LEU A 95 -9.84 -10.89 -6.78
N ARG A 96 -10.64 -10.91 -5.72
CA ARG A 96 -10.94 -12.14 -4.99
C ARG A 96 -11.71 -13.15 -5.86
N ASP A 97 -12.64 -12.65 -6.64
CA ASP A 97 -13.45 -13.50 -7.51
C ASP A 97 -12.62 -14.15 -8.63
N HIS A 98 -11.66 -13.39 -9.18
CA HIS A 98 -10.78 -13.89 -10.24
C HIS A 98 -9.62 -14.75 -9.73
N HIS A 99 -9.30 -14.66 -8.44
CA HIS A 99 -8.19 -15.38 -7.82
C HIS A 99 -8.65 -16.03 -6.52
N PRO A 100 -9.49 -17.11 -6.60
CA PRO A 100 -10.10 -17.70 -5.40
C PRO A 100 -9.12 -18.21 -4.35
N SER A 101 -7.90 -18.56 -4.77
CA SER A 101 -6.86 -19.05 -3.86
C SER A 101 -6.08 -17.93 -3.18
N LEU A 102 -6.30 -16.68 -3.58
CA LEU A 102 -5.59 -15.53 -3.03
C LEU A 102 -6.21 -15.09 -1.72
N GLU A 103 -5.38 -14.95 -0.69
CA GLU A 103 -5.76 -14.26 0.54
C GLU A 103 -5.37 -12.79 0.39
N LEU A 104 -6.34 -11.94 0.16
CA LEU A 104 -6.15 -10.50 0.01
C LEU A 104 -6.71 -9.80 1.26
N HIS A 105 -5.80 -9.28 2.08
CA HIS A 105 -6.16 -8.57 3.30
C HIS A 105 -5.96 -7.07 3.10
N VAL A 106 -7.05 -6.31 3.24
CA VAL A 106 -7.02 -4.86 3.09
C VAL A 106 -6.88 -4.24 4.47
N LEU A 107 -5.77 -3.53 4.69
CA LEU A 107 -5.54 -2.80 5.93
C LEU A 107 -6.42 -1.54 5.95
N PRO A 108 -6.76 -1.05 7.15
CA PRO A 108 -7.34 0.29 7.23
C PRO A 108 -6.40 1.30 6.57
N SER A 109 -6.95 2.29 5.89
CA SER A 109 -6.12 3.32 5.23
C SER A 109 -5.29 4.09 6.26
N ALA A 110 -4.22 4.74 5.78
CA ALA A 110 -3.30 5.47 6.66
C ALA A 110 -4.04 6.46 7.57
N GLY A 111 -5.02 7.19 7.04
CA GLY A 111 -5.79 8.17 7.82
C GLY A 111 -6.76 7.57 8.83
N GLU A 112 -7.01 6.26 8.76
CA GLU A 112 -7.85 5.56 9.74
C GLU A 112 -7.04 4.92 10.86
N GLN A 113 -5.72 4.97 10.81
CA GLN A 113 -4.86 4.32 11.79
C GLN A 113 -4.41 5.31 12.85
N PRO A 114 -4.80 5.11 14.13
CA PRO A 114 -4.46 6.06 15.20
C PRO A 114 -2.97 6.31 15.33
N GLN A 115 -2.12 5.30 15.22
CA GLN A 115 -0.68 5.48 15.33
C GLN A 115 -0.10 6.35 14.22
N VAL A 116 -0.69 6.31 13.02
CA VAL A 116 -0.27 7.18 11.91
C VAL A 116 -0.68 8.63 12.21
N LEU A 117 -1.92 8.83 12.65
CA LEU A 117 -2.41 10.17 12.99
C LEU A 117 -1.62 10.78 14.15
N ASP A 118 -1.28 9.98 15.17
CA ASP A 118 -0.47 10.45 16.29
C ASP A 118 0.91 10.91 15.82
N LEU A 119 1.54 10.15 14.92
CA LEU A 119 2.85 10.53 14.39
C LEU A 119 2.77 11.79 13.56
N LEU A 120 1.75 11.91 12.71
CA LEU A 120 1.55 13.12 11.92
C LEU A 120 1.30 14.34 12.80
N ALA A 121 0.54 14.17 13.89
CA ALA A 121 0.34 15.25 14.86
C ALA A 121 1.66 15.68 15.51
N GLN A 122 2.50 14.72 15.88
CA GLN A 122 3.84 15.02 16.44
C GLN A 122 4.69 15.79 15.43
N VAL A 123 4.69 15.37 14.17
CA VAL A 123 5.43 16.08 13.13
C VAL A 123 4.91 17.50 12.95
N ALA A 124 3.58 17.68 12.96
CA ALA A 124 2.98 19.00 12.82
C ALA A 124 3.33 19.94 13.98
N LEU A 125 3.54 19.39 15.18
CA LEU A 125 3.87 20.16 16.37
C LEU A 125 5.37 20.40 16.55
N GLN A 126 6.22 19.81 15.70
CA GLN A 126 7.66 20.02 15.79
C GLN A 126 8.00 21.49 15.56
N ARG A 127 8.79 22.03 16.49
CA ARG A 127 9.29 23.39 16.33
C ARG A 127 10.51 23.38 15.42
N PRO A 128 10.64 24.37 14.52
CA PRO A 128 11.85 24.46 13.73
C PRO A 128 13.07 24.62 14.64
N THR A 129 14.14 23.89 14.33
CA THR A 129 15.44 24.07 14.98
C THR A 129 16.07 25.31 14.39
N SER A 130 16.41 26.24 15.25
CA SER A 130 17.09 27.47 14.81
C SER A 130 18.55 27.20 14.50
#